data_df281b50c2ce23645f3024dcf5475d8e
#
_entry.id   df281b50c2ce23645f3024dcf5475d8e
#
_cell.length_a   1.000
_cell.length_b   1.000
_cell.length_c   1.000
_cell.angle_alpha   90.00
_cell.angle_beta   90.00
_cell.angle_gamma   90.00
#
_symmetry.space_group_name_H-M   'P 1'
#
loop_
_entity.id
_entity.type
_entity.pdbx_description
1 polymer ?
#
loop_
_entity_poly.entity_id
_entity_poly.type
_entity_poly.pdbx_seq_one_letter_code
_entity_poly.pdbx_strand_id
1 'polypeptide(L)'
;FGVVTIGFVLLISIYLIAAGLPAIREIGLVDFLFGKTWASTAAEPKFGILPFILTSIYGTAGAILIGVPVGFMTAVFLAKVAPRSLAGLVRPAVDLLAGIPSVVYGLVGMIILVPAIRTAFGLADGACLLAAIVVLAIMILPSIISVSETALNAVPKEYEEASLALGAAEIETYFRVSVPAAKSGIAASVVLGIGRAIGEAMAILMVA
;
A
#
# COMPACT_ATOMS: atom_id res chain seq x y z
N PHE A 1 4.07 26.48 13.33
CA PHE A 1 3.44 25.75 12.20
C PHE A 1 2.76 24.46 12.68
N GLY A 2 3.39 23.58 13.50
CA GLY A 2 2.79 22.31 13.93
C GLY A 2 1.42 22.43 14.61
N VAL A 3 1.23 23.43 15.50
CA VAL A 3 -0.06 23.69 16.16
C VAL A 3 -1.14 24.07 15.15
N VAL A 4 -0.78 24.85 14.14
CA VAL A 4 -1.71 25.28 13.07
C VAL A 4 -2.15 24.06 12.24
N THR A 5 -1.21 23.18 11.87
CA THR A 5 -1.51 21.94 11.14
C THR A 5 -2.45 21.03 11.94
N ILE A 6 -2.17 20.83 13.23
CA ILE A 6 -3.06 20.04 14.12
C ILE A 6 -4.44 20.69 14.20
N GLY A 7 -4.51 22.03 14.32
CA GLY A 7 -5.76 22.77 14.37
C GLY A 7 -6.61 22.55 13.11
N PHE A 8 -6.02 22.62 11.92
CA PHE A 8 -6.72 22.35 10.66
C PHE A 8 -7.21 20.90 10.55
N VAL A 9 -6.38 19.91 10.94
CA VAL A 9 -6.78 18.51 10.92
C VAL A 9 -7.97 18.27 11.85
N LEU A 10 -7.94 18.81 13.08
CA LEU A 10 -9.05 18.71 14.01
C LEU A 10 -10.31 19.40 13.48
N LEU A 11 -10.18 20.60 12.91
CA LEU A 11 -11.30 21.34 12.34
C LEU A 11 -11.97 20.56 11.21
N ILE A 12 -11.21 20.01 10.27
CA ILE A 12 -11.73 19.18 9.18
C ILE A 12 -12.41 17.93 9.74
N SER A 13 -11.81 17.25 10.72
CA SER A 13 -12.38 16.05 11.33
C SER A 13 -13.70 16.34 12.02
N ILE A 14 -13.77 17.41 12.81
CA ILE A 14 -15.00 17.85 13.50
C ILE A 14 -16.08 18.22 12.47
N TYR A 15 -15.71 18.96 11.42
CA TYR A 15 -16.65 19.33 10.36
C TYR A 15 -17.25 18.11 9.66
N LEU A 16 -16.42 17.14 9.26
CA LEU A 16 -16.88 15.92 8.58
C LEU A 16 -17.81 15.10 9.47
N ILE A 17 -17.49 14.96 10.75
CA ILE A 17 -18.35 14.26 11.71
C ILE A 17 -19.69 15.02 11.90
N ALA A 18 -19.62 16.32 12.11
CA ALA A 18 -20.83 17.14 12.32
C ALA A 18 -21.74 17.16 11.09
N ALA A 19 -21.18 17.18 9.88
CA ALA A 19 -21.94 17.14 8.63
C ALA A 19 -22.49 15.75 8.31
N GLY A 20 -21.76 14.67 8.62
CA GLY A 20 -22.17 13.30 8.33
C GLY A 20 -23.16 12.70 9.35
N LEU A 21 -23.05 13.10 10.62
CA LEU A 21 -23.82 12.49 11.70
C LEU A 21 -25.36 12.58 11.54
N PRO A 22 -25.94 13.69 11.08
CA PRO A 22 -27.38 13.77 10.83
C PRO A 22 -27.87 12.74 9.80
N ALA A 23 -27.17 12.60 8.67
CA ALA A 23 -27.49 11.64 7.63
C ALA A 23 -27.42 10.19 8.14
N ILE A 24 -26.38 9.86 8.92
CA ILE A 24 -26.24 8.53 9.53
C ILE A 24 -27.37 8.24 10.52
N ARG A 25 -27.87 9.26 11.24
CA ARG A 25 -29.01 9.10 12.16
C ARG A 25 -30.31 8.85 11.43
N GLU A 26 -30.55 9.49 10.28
CA GLU A 26 -31.76 9.27 9.45
C GLU A 26 -31.76 7.89 8.80
N ILE A 27 -30.62 7.44 8.29
CA ILE A 27 -30.46 6.12 7.64
C ILE A 27 -30.50 4.99 8.66
N GLY A 28 -30.02 5.22 9.87
CA GLY A 28 -29.78 4.21 10.90
C GLY A 28 -28.36 3.64 10.78
N LEU A 29 -27.66 3.59 11.92
CA LEU A 29 -26.25 3.17 11.96
C LEU A 29 -26.04 1.74 11.44
N VAL A 30 -26.97 0.83 11.73
CA VAL A 30 -26.88 -0.59 11.30
C VAL A 30 -27.06 -0.70 9.80
N ASP A 31 -28.08 -0.05 9.24
CA ASP A 31 -28.37 -0.08 7.80
C ASP A 31 -27.26 0.64 7.01
N PHE A 32 -26.67 1.69 7.56
CA PHE A 32 -25.54 2.37 6.96
C PHE A 32 -24.28 1.47 6.93
N LEU A 33 -23.88 0.87 8.06
CA LEU A 33 -22.64 0.08 8.14
C LEU A 33 -22.76 -1.30 7.49
N PHE A 34 -23.90 -1.98 7.65
CA PHE A 34 -24.12 -3.36 7.21
C PHE A 34 -25.02 -3.50 5.98
N GLY A 35 -25.57 -2.40 5.48
CA GLY A 35 -26.31 -2.38 4.24
C GLY A 35 -25.44 -2.83 3.07
N LYS A 36 -26.00 -3.70 2.21
CA LYS A 36 -25.28 -4.33 1.11
C LYS A 36 -25.42 -3.58 -0.22
N THR A 37 -26.22 -2.54 -0.26
CA THR A 37 -26.54 -1.82 -1.50
C THR A 37 -26.30 -0.33 -1.30
N TRP A 38 -25.52 0.25 -2.22
CA TRP A 38 -25.39 1.69 -2.37
C TRP A 38 -26.13 2.12 -3.65
N ALA A 39 -27.20 2.87 -3.51
CA ALA A 39 -28.01 3.35 -4.62
C ALA A 39 -28.61 4.71 -4.26
N SER A 40 -27.80 5.75 -4.25
CA SER A 40 -28.19 7.12 -3.86
C SER A 40 -29.19 7.78 -4.81
N THR A 41 -29.22 7.35 -6.08
CA THR A 41 -30.06 7.91 -7.16
C THR A 41 -31.27 7.05 -7.49
N ALA A 42 -31.52 5.95 -6.78
CA ALA A 42 -32.67 5.11 -6.99
C ALA A 42 -33.98 5.78 -6.49
N ALA A 43 -35.11 5.28 -6.94
CA ALA A 43 -36.41 5.75 -6.48
C ALA A 43 -36.60 5.60 -4.94
N GLU A 44 -35.99 4.53 -4.38
CA GLU A 44 -35.83 4.36 -2.94
C GLU A 44 -34.28 4.37 -2.66
N PRO A 45 -33.73 5.49 -2.17
CA PRO A 45 -32.30 5.61 -1.91
C PRO A 45 -31.83 4.62 -0.84
N LYS A 46 -30.71 3.93 -1.10
CA LYS A 46 -30.04 3.03 -0.15
C LYS A 46 -28.59 3.45 0.03
N PHE A 47 -28.12 3.47 1.27
CA PHE A 47 -26.80 4.03 1.63
C PHE A 47 -25.95 3.03 2.44
N GLY A 48 -26.01 1.73 2.08
CA GLY A 48 -25.19 0.70 2.73
C GLY A 48 -23.74 0.73 2.26
N ILE A 49 -22.79 0.90 3.19
CA ILE A 49 -21.35 1.00 2.89
C ILE A 49 -20.58 -0.30 3.06
N LEU A 50 -21.23 -1.41 3.45
CA LEU A 50 -20.56 -2.70 3.65
C LEU A 50 -19.72 -3.15 2.43
N PRO A 51 -20.18 -3.02 1.17
CA PRO A 51 -19.38 -3.39 0.01
C PRO A 51 -18.06 -2.59 -0.07
N PHE A 52 -18.09 -1.30 0.24
CA PHE A 52 -16.90 -0.45 0.22
C PHE A 52 -15.91 -0.85 1.31
N ILE A 53 -16.40 -1.15 2.53
CA ILE A 53 -15.56 -1.64 3.63
C ILE A 53 -14.88 -2.96 3.24
N LEU A 54 -15.61 -3.92 2.71
CA LEU A 54 -15.10 -5.21 2.30
C LEU A 54 -14.09 -5.09 1.14
N THR A 55 -14.39 -4.25 0.14
CA THR A 55 -13.47 -3.99 -0.97
C THR A 55 -12.15 -3.37 -0.48
N SER A 56 -12.22 -2.42 0.45
CA SER A 56 -11.01 -1.84 1.06
C SER A 56 -10.18 -2.87 1.81
N ILE A 57 -10.82 -3.75 2.59
CA ILE A 57 -10.12 -4.81 3.34
C ILE A 57 -9.48 -5.81 2.39
N TYR A 58 -10.24 -6.35 1.43
CA TYR A 58 -9.73 -7.34 0.48
C TYR A 58 -8.69 -6.75 -0.47
N GLY A 59 -8.91 -5.52 -0.93
CA GLY A 59 -7.96 -4.79 -1.78
C GLY A 59 -6.63 -4.58 -1.06
N THR A 60 -6.67 -4.08 0.17
CA THR A 60 -5.48 -3.88 0.99
C THR A 60 -4.78 -5.21 1.31
N ALA A 61 -5.52 -6.24 1.73
CA ALA A 61 -4.95 -7.55 2.02
C ALA A 61 -4.26 -8.16 0.79
N GLY A 62 -4.91 -8.10 -0.39
CA GLY A 62 -4.32 -8.56 -1.64
C GLY A 62 -3.07 -7.76 -2.03
N ALA A 63 -3.10 -6.44 -1.88
CA ALA A 63 -1.94 -5.59 -2.14
C ALA A 63 -0.75 -5.91 -1.23
N ILE A 64 -1.00 -6.17 0.05
CA ILE A 64 0.02 -6.57 1.03
C ILE A 64 0.62 -7.93 0.66
N LEU A 65 -0.22 -8.92 0.31
CA LEU A 65 0.25 -10.26 -0.07
C LEU A 65 1.21 -10.24 -1.26
N ILE A 66 1.05 -9.29 -2.17
CA ILE A 66 1.93 -9.14 -3.34
C ILE A 66 3.06 -8.15 -3.05
N GLY A 67 2.72 -6.96 -2.56
CA GLY A 67 3.64 -5.83 -2.44
C GLY A 67 4.68 -6.03 -1.34
N VAL A 68 4.32 -6.66 -0.20
CA VAL A 68 5.29 -6.87 0.89
C VAL A 68 6.39 -7.84 0.50
N PRO A 69 6.11 -9.06 -0.02
CA PRO A 69 7.18 -9.97 -0.43
C PRO A 69 8.07 -9.36 -1.52
N VAL A 70 7.48 -8.76 -2.54
CA VAL A 70 8.24 -8.15 -3.65
C VAL A 70 9.08 -6.97 -3.16
N GLY A 71 8.48 -6.06 -2.40
CA GLY A 71 9.17 -4.89 -1.85
C GLY A 71 10.29 -5.27 -0.88
N PHE A 72 10.04 -6.22 0.02
CA PHE A 72 11.03 -6.71 0.97
C PHE A 72 12.21 -7.41 0.27
N MET A 73 11.93 -8.33 -0.67
CA MET A 73 13.00 -8.99 -1.43
C MET A 73 13.83 -7.99 -2.24
N THR A 74 13.18 -6.98 -2.84
CA THR A 74 13.87 -5.89 -3.53
C THR A 74 14.75 -5.08 -2.56
N ALA A 75 14.27 -4.78 -1.36
CA ALA A 75 15.05 -4.08 -0.35
C ALA A 75 16.28 -4.86 0.10
N VAL A 76 16.14 -6.17 0.38
CA VAL A 76 17.26 -7.05 0.71
C VAL A 76 18.26 -7.10 -0.43
N PHE A 77 17.79 -7.27 -1.66
CA PHE A 77 18.63 -7.27 -2.84
C PHE A 77 19.43 -5.96 -2.98
N LEU A 78 18.78 -4.81 -2.88
CA LEU A 78 19.42 -3.50 -3.00
C LEU A 78 20.40 -3.17 -1.86
N ALA A 79 20.06 -3.62 -0.63
CA ALA A 79 20.89 -3.35 0.55
C ALA A 79 22.14 -4.23 0.60
N LYS A 80 22.06 -5.50 0.14
CA LYS A 80 23.08 -6.51 0.44
C LYS A 80 23.72 -7.17 -0.77
N VAL A 81 23.01 -7.28 -1.90
CA VAL A 81 23.44 -8.10 -3.04
C VAL A 81 23.76 -7.26 -4.28
N ALA A 82 22.99 -6.20 -4.51
CA ALA A 82 23.05 -5.45 -5.76
C ALA A 82 24.42 -4.76 -5.98
N PRO A 83 25.03 -4.90 -7.17
CA PRO A 83 26.20 -4.13 -7.51
C PRO A 83 25.88 -2.63 -7.54
N ARG A 84 26.88 -1.80 -7.24
CA ARG A 84 26.70 -0.33 -7.13
C ARG A 84 26.07 0.30 -8.37
N SER A 85 26.39 -0.20 -9.56
CA SER A 85 25.83 0.28 -10.83
C SER A 85 24.34 0.04 -10.92
N LEU A 86 23.86 -1.15 -10.53
CA LEU A 86 22.45 -1.49 -10.58
C LEU A 86 21.67 -0.78 -9.47
N ALA A 87 22.20 -0.75 -8.25
CA ALA A 87 21.59 -0.01 -7.15
C ALA A 87 21.47 1.49 -7.47
N GLY A 88 22.48 2.07 -8.15
CA GLY A 88 22.47 3.46 -8.61
C GLY A 88 21.40 3.77 -9.66
N LEU A 89 20.85 2.77 -10.35
CA LEU A 89 19.76 2.93 -11.30
C LEU A 89 18.39 2.65 -10.65
N VAL A 90 18.31 1.59 -9.84
CA VAL A 90 17.03 1.13 -9.26
C VAL A 90 16.53 2.05 -8.14
N ARG A 91 17.42 2.57 -7.28
CA ARG A 91 17.03 3.50 -6.21
C ARG A 91 16.32 4.76 -6.74
N PRO A 92 16.90 5.52 -7.68
CA PRO A 92 16.21 6.67 -8.27
C PRO A 92 14.88 6.27 -8.95
N ALA A 93 14.80 5.09 -9.57
CA ALA A 93 13.54 4.63 -10.17
C ALA A 93 12.46 4.38 -9.10
N VAL A 94 12.82 3.78 -7.95
CA VAL A 94 11.92 3.61 -6.80
C VAL A 94 11.50 4.95 -6.23
N ASP A 95 12.43 5.91 -6.11
CA ASP A 95 12.14 7.25 -5.60
C ASP A 95 11.22 8.03 -6.55
N LEU A 96 11.39 7.89 -7.85
CA LEU A 96 10.48 8.45 -8.86
C LEU A 96 9.08 7.86 -8.73
N LEU A 97 8.96 6.54 -8.56
CA LEU A 97 7.66 5.90 -8.30
C LEU A 97 7.00 6.45 -7.03
N ALA A 98 7.77 6.72 -5.96
CA ALA A 98 7.22 7.32 -4.74
C ALA A 98 6.62 8.72 -4.97
N GLY A 99 7.16 9.48 -5.94
CA GLY A 99 6.73 10.83 -6.28
C GLY A 99 5.52 10.90 -7.23
N ILE A 100 5.11 9.81 -7.84
CA ILE A 100 3.96 9.79 -8.77
C ILE A 100 2.66 9.97 -7.99
N PRO A 101 1.78 10.94 -8.37
CA PRO A 101 0.45 11.09 -7.78
C PRO A 101 -0.40 9.83 -7.98
N SER A 102 -1.19 9.46 -6.98
CA SER A 102 -2.03 8.25 -7.02
C SER A 102 -3.01 8.19 -8.18
N VAL A 103 -3.55 9.35 -8.57
CA VAL A 103 -4.43 9.49 -9.75
C VAL A 103 -3.75 8.98 -11.03
N VAL A 104 -2.44 9.21 -11.18
CA VAL A 104 -1.69 8.73 -12.35
C VAL A 104 -1.58 7.21 -12.35
N TYR A 105 -1.37 6.59 -11.19
CA TYR A 105 -1.41 5.13 -11.06
C TYR A 105 -2.78 4.56 -11.45
N GLY A 106 -3.87 5.20 -10.99
CA GLY A 106 -5.23 4.84 -11.38
C GLY A 106 -5.47 4.98 -12.89
N LEU A 107 -5.03 6.11 -13.49
CA LEU A 107 -5.15 6.34 -14.92
C LEU A 107 -4.39 5.29 -15.75
N VAL A 108 -3.15 5.00 -15.39
CA VAL A 108 -2.34 3.96 -16.05
C VAL A 108 -2.99 2.58 -15.87
N GLY A 109 -3.50 2.30 -14.67
CA GLY A 109 -4.25 1.07 -14.38
C GLY A 109 -5.47 0.93 -15.29
N MET A 110 -6.26 2.00 -15.43
CA MET A 110 -7.45 2.02 -16.28
C MET A 110 -7.11 1.82 -17.77
N ILE A 111 -6.04 2.44 -18.26
CA ILE A 111 -5.69 2.39 -19.68
C ILE A 111 -4.97 1.08 -20.04
N ILE A 112 -4.16 0.52 -19.16
CA ILE A 112 -3.30 -0.63 -19.45
C ILE A 112 -3.80 -1.88 -18.73
N LEU A 113 -3.99 -1.83 -17.40
CA LEU A 113 -4.25 -3.01 -16.60
C LEU A 113 -5.67 -3.53 -16.78
N VAL A 114 -6.67 -2.64 -16.79
CA VAL A 114 -8.08 -3.02 -16.96
C VAL A 114 -8.31 -3.72 -18.31
N PRO A 115 -7.87 -3.21 -19.48
CA PRO A 115 -7.95 -3.93 -20.74
C PRO A 115 -7.15 -5.24 -20.77
N ALA A 116 -5.97 -5.27 -20.12
CA ALA A 116 -5.17 -6.48 -20.03
C ALA A 116 -5.88 -7.59 -19.25
N ILE A 117 -6.49 -7.27 -18.11
CA ILE A 117 -7.28 -8.21 -17.29
C ILE A 117 -8.51 -8.67 -18.10
N ARG A 118 -9.22 -7.73 -18.74
CA ARG A 118 -10.38 -8.05 -19.58
C ARG A 118 -10.05 -9.09 -20.64
N THR A 119 -8.94 -8.90 -21.36
CA THR A 119 -8.52 -9.81 -22.43
C THR A 119 -7.99 -11.14 -21.90
N ALA A 120 -7.20 -11.12 -20.83
CA ALA A 120 -6.60 -12.32 -20.25
C ALA A 120 -7.64 -13.27 -19.66
N PHE A 121 -8.70 -12.75 -19.05
CA PHE A 121 -9.74 -13.54 -18.38
C PHE A 121 -11.05 -13.63 -19.18
N GLY A 122 -11.14 -13.02 -20.36
CA GLY A 122 -12.35 -13.04 -21.20
C GLY A 122 -13.56 -12.36 -20.55
N LEU A 123 -13.35 -11.34 -19.73
CA LEU A 123 -14.39 -10.65 -18.99
C LEU A 123 -15.10 -9.60 -19.85
N ALA A 124 -16.37 -9.31 -19.51
CA ALA A 124 -17.10 -8.20 -20.13
C ALA A 124 -16.49 -6.85 -19.81
N ASP A 125 -16.03 -6.68 -18.55
CA ASP A 125 -15.27 -5.54 -18.06
C ASP A 125 -14.06 -6.03 -17.26
N GLY A 126 -12.92 -5.33 -17.37
CA GLY A 126 -11.71 -5.63 -16.63
C GLY A 126 -11.57 -4.78 -15.36
N ALA A 127 -12.45 -3.80 -15.13
CA ALA A 127 -12.53 -3.05 -13.88
C ALA A 127 -13.00 -4.00 -12.77
N CYS A 128 -12.13 -4.27 -11.81
CA CYS A 128 -12.39 -5.27 -10.78
C CYS A 128 -11.41 -5.17 -9.61
N LEU A 129 -11.74 -5.87 -8.53
CA LEU A 129 -10.88 -5.94 -7.33
C LEU A 129 -9.43 -6.37 -7.63
N LEU A 130 -9.22 -7.25 -8.62
CA LEU A 130 -7.86 -7.67 -9.01
C LEU A 130 -7.05 -6.49 -9.57
N ALA A 131 -7.66 -5.65 -10.41
CA ALA A 131 -7.02 -4.44 -10.93
C ALA A 131 -6.63 -3.49 -9.79
N ALA A 132 -7.53 -3.27 -8.83
CA ALA A 132 -7.25 -2.47 -7.64
C ALA A 132 -6.10 -3.06 -6.81
N ILE A 133 -6.08 -4.36 -6.56
CA ILE A 133 -5.01 -5.06 -5.82
C ILE A 133 -3.66 -4.83 -6.49
N VAL A 134 -3.55 -4.99 -7.81
CA VAL A 134 -2.28 -4.82 -8.53
C VAL A 134 -1.80 -3.37 -8.47
N VAL A 135 -2.69 -2.40 -8.70
CA VAL A 135 -2.34 -0.97 -8.61
C VAL A 135 -1.88 -0.61 -7.21
N LEU A 136 -2.62 -1.02 -6.17
CA LEU A 136 -2.24 -0.79 -4.78
C LEU A 136 -0.90 -1.46 -4.42
N ALA A 137 -0.68 -2.70 -4.88
CA ALA A 137 0.58 -3.41 -4.65
C ALA A 137 1.77 -2.63 -5.21
N ILE A 138 1.66 -2.10 -6.44
CA ILE A 138 2.71 -1.27 -7.05
C ILE A 138 2.93 0.02 -6.26
N MET A 139 1.86 0.65 -5.81
CA MET A 139 1.93 1.92 -5.07
C MET A 139 2.60 1.81 -3.70
N ILE A 140 2.49 0.66 -3.02
CA ILE A 140 3.13 0.47 -1.71
C ILE A 140 4.61 0.08 -1.82
N LEU A 141 5.07 -0.43 -2.97
CA LEU A 141 6.45 -0.88 -3.19
C LEU A 141 7.50 0.16 -2.77
N PRO A 142 7.43 1.43 -3.21
CA PRO A 142 8.46 2.41 -2.87
C PRO A 142 8.64 2.58 -1.35
N SER A 143 7.54 2.65 -0.62
CA SER A 143 7.57 2.83 0.84
C SER A 143 8.21 1.62 1.54
N ILE A 144 7.86 0.40 1.11
CA ILE A 144 8.40 -0.83 1.67
C ILE A 144 9.88 -0.97 1.33
N ILE A 145 10.27 -0.72 0.07
CA ILE A 145 11.65 -0.84 -0.38
C ILE A 145 12.55 0.15 0.36
N SER A 146 12.24 1.45 0.31
CA SER A 146 13.12 2.50 0.85
C SER A 146 13.29 2.39 2.36
N VAL A 147 12.20 2.14 3.10
CA VAL A 147 12.29 2.04 4.58
C VAL A 147 12.95 0.73 5.00
N SER A 148 12.66 -0.41 4.34
CA SER A 148 13.33 -1.68 4.65
C SER A 148 14.81 -1.65 4.28
N GLU A 149 15.18 -1.06 3.14
CA GLU A 149 16.57 -0.89 2.73
C GLU A 149 17.35 -0.03 3.73
N THR A 150 16.76 1.08 4.17
CA THR A 150 17.37 1.94 5.20
C THR A 150 17.59 1.19 6.50
N ALA A 151 16.60 0.39 6.95
CA ALA A 151 16.69 -0.42 8.16
C ALA A 151 17.79 -1.50 8.05
N LEU A 152 17.91 -2.16 6.89
CA LEU A 152 18.93 -3.16 6.63
C LEU A 152 20.34 -2.56 6.57
N ASN A 153 20.47 -1.34 6.04
CA ASN A 153 21.74 -0.62 5.99
C ASN A 153 22.17 -0.05 7.35
N ALA A 154 21.22 0.13 8.28
CA ALA A 154 21.51 0.58 9.64
C ALA A 154 22.03 -0.55 10.56
N VAL A 155 21.99 -1.81 10.13
CA VAL A 155 22.56 -2.94 10.89
C VAL A 155 24.09 -2.81 10.92
N PRO A 156 24.73 -2.85 12.12
CA PRO A 156 26.19 -2.80 12.23
C PRO A 156 26.87 -3.92 11.44
N LYS A 157 27.92 -3.58 10.70
CA LYS A 157 28.67 -4.55 9.86
C LYS A 157 29.32 -5.64 10.66
N GLU A 158 29.66 -5.35 11.91
CA GLU A 158 30.28 -6.32 12.84
C GLU A 158 29.42 -7.56 13.05
N TYR A 159 28.09 -7.45 12.93
CA TYR A 159 27.17 -8.61 13.04
C TYR A 159 27.33 -9.53 11.82
N GLU A 160 27.45 -8.96 10.64
CA GLU A 160 27.64 -9.72 9.41
C GLU A 160 29.05 -10.34 9.36
N GLU A 161 30.08 -9.58 9.73
CA GLU A 161 31.46 -10.04 9.80
C GLU A 161 31.64 -11.19 10.80
N ALA A 162 31.00 -11.10 11.97
CA ALA A 162 31.02 -12.19 12.96
C ALA A 162 30.35 -13.46 12.42
N SER A 163 29.25 -13.36 11.71
CA SER A 163 28.58 -14.50 11.09
C SER A 163 29.45 -15.16 10.02
N LEU A 164 30.06 -14.35 9.15
CA LEU A 164 30.98 -14.84 8.12
C LEU A 164 32.23 -15.50 8.71
N ALA A 165 32.77 -14.94 9.81
CA ALA A 165 33.92 -15.52 10.53
C ALA A 165 33.61 -16.91 11.13
N LEU A 166 32.33 -17.18 11.45
CA LEU A 166 31.85 -18.50 11.89
C LEU A 166 31.62 -19.49 10.73
N GLY A 167 31.86 -19.08 9.48
CA GLY A 167 31.74 -19.91 8.29
C GLY A 167 30.37 -19.89 7.62
N ALA A 168 29.47 -19.00 8.02
CA ALA A 168 28.17 -18.85 7.34
C ALA A 168 28.34 -18.29 5.91
N ALA A 169 27.47 -18.69 4.98
CA ALA A 169 27.42 -18.09 3.65
C ALA A 169 26.82 -16.67 3.71
N GLU A 170 27.16 -15.81 2.75
CA GLU A 170 26.66 -14.43 2.69
C GLU A 170 25.13 -14.37 2.72
N ILE A 171 24.44 -15.15 1.89
CA ILE A 171 22.97 -15.19 1.84
C ILE A 171 22.40 -15.64 3.18
N GLU A 172 23.00 -16.62 3.82
CA GLU A 172 22.59 -17.09 5.14
C GLU A 172 22.74 -15.99 6.20
N THR A 173 23.85 -15.25 6.16
CA THR A 173 24.10 -14.09 7.03
C THR A 173 23.04 -13.01 6.84
N TYR A 174 22.65 -12.70 5.60
CA TYR A 174 21.62 -11.69 5.34
C TYR A 174 20.26 -12.08 5.93
N PHE A 175 19.81 -13.31 5.73
CA PHE A 175 18.49 -13.74 6.21
C PHE A 175 18.47 -14.14 7.69
N ARG A 176 19.57 -14.66 8.27
CA ARG A 176 19.61 -15.10 9.67
C ARG A 176 20.16 -14.06 10.64
N VAL A 177 20.89 -13.06 10.15
CA VAL A 177 21.50 -12.03 11.01
C VAL A 177 20.95 -10.64 10.66
N SER A 178 21.15 -10.16 9.42
CA SER A 178 20.81 -8.79 9.06
C SER A 178 19.28 -8.53 9.09
N VAL A 179 18.47 -9.43 8.53
CA VAL A 179 17.00 -9.31 8.52
C VAL A 179 16.41 -9.34 9.93
N PRO A 180 16.74 -10.30 10.80
CA PRO A 180 16.28 -10.27 12.19
C PRO A 180 16.74 -9.06 12.99
N ALA A 181 17.97 -8.57 12.75
CA ALA A 181 18.48 -7.36 13.39
C ALA A 181 17.69 -6.10 12.94
N ALA A 182 17.25 -6.03 11.68
CA ALA A 182 16.47 -4.93 11.10
C ALA A 182 14.94 -5.09 11.28
N LYS A 183 14.46 -6.12 11.99
CA LYS A 183 13.03 -6.49 12.04
C LYS A 183 12.08 -5.36 12.41
N SER A 184 12.47 -4.47 13.32
CA SER A 184 11.64 -3.33 13.73
C SER A 184 11.43 -2.32 12.60
N GLY A 185 12.48 -2.01 11.84
CA GLY A 185 12.40 -1.13 10.67
C GLY A 185 11.64 -1.77 9.51
N ILE A 186 11.84 -3.07 9.28
CA ILE A 186 11.08 -3.81 8.27
C ILE A 186 9.59 -3.86 8.65
N ALA A 187 9.26 -4.12 9.91
CA ALA A 187 7.87 -4.06 10.37
C ALA A 187 7.27 -2.65 10.19
N ALA A 188 8.01 -1.60 10.50
CA ALA A 188 7.58 -0.23 10.27
C ALA A 188 7.30 0.06 8.78
N SER A 189 8.13 -0.44 7.86
CA SER A 189 7.91 -0.30 6.42
C SER A 189 6.60 -0.94 5.96
N VAL A 190 6.28 -2.12 6.50
CA VAL A 190 5.02 -2.83 6.21
C VAL A 190 3.82 -2.05 6.74
N VAL A 191 3.88 -1.56 7.99
CA VAL A 191 2.81 -0.73 8.58
C VAL A 191 2.59 0.54 7.76
N LEU A 192 3.67 1.18 7.29
CA LEU A 192 3.59 2.35 6.43
C LEU A 192 2.91 2.03 5.08
N GLY A 193 3.27 0.90 4.47
CA GLY A 193 2.64 0.40 3.25
C GLY A 193 1.14 0.11 3.45
N ILE A 194 0.76 -0.53 4.56
CA ILE A 194 -0.64 -0.78 4.94
C ILE A 194 -1.40 0.55 5.07
N GLY A 195 -0.85 1.50 5.81
CA GLY A 195 -1.47 2.82 5.99
C GLY A 195 -1.71 3.54 4.67
N ARG A 196 -0.75 3.45 3.73
CA ARG A 196 -0.89 4.00 2.39
C ARG A 196 -1.98 3.29 1.59
N ALA A 197 -2.02 1.95 1.61
CA ALA A 197 -3.02 1.17 0.88
C ALA A 197 -4.45 1.43 1.38
N ILE A 198 -4.66 1.50 2.70
CA ILE A 198 -6.00 1.77 3.29
C ILE A 198 -6.46 3.20 2.98
N GLY A 199 -5.53 4.17 2.96
CA GLY A 199 -5.85 5.57 2.69
C GLY A 199 -6.10 5.89 1.21
N GLU A 200 -5.89 4.92 0.31
CA GLU A 200 -6.00 5.16 -1.12
C GLU A 200 -7.44 5.04 -1.62
N ALA A 201 -7.98 6.14 -2.11
CA ALA A 201 -9.32 6.17 -2.69
C ALA A 201 -9.30 6.43 -4.21
N MET A 202 -8.46 7.37 -4.66
CA MET A 202 -8.51 7.86 -6.04
C MET A 202 -8.08 6.82 -7.07
N ALA A 203 -6.99 6.09 -6.82
CA ALA A 203 -6.53 5.06 -7.74
C ALA A 203 -7.53 3.90 -7.83
N ILE A 204 -8.15 3.53 -6.70
CA ILE A 204 -9.16 2.45 -6.66
C ILE A 204 -10.40 2.84 -7.47
N LEU A 205 -10.94 4.05 -7.28
CA LEU A 205 -12.12 4.54 -8.00
C LEU A 205 -11.97 4.52 -9.53
N MET A 206 -10.74 4.52 -10.05
CA MET A 206 -10.48 4.50 -11.49
C MET A 206 -10.39 3.09 -12.09
N VAL A 207 -10.12 2.06 -11.27
CA VAL A 207 -9.80 0.70 -11.76
C VAL A 207 -10.71 -0.40 -11.22
N ALA A 208 -11.61 -0.07 -10.28
CA ALA A 208 -12.51 -1.04 -9.63
C ALA A 208 -14.00 -0.70 -9.77
#